data_7d8a56a37616dec88590cdb79766c3ba
#
_entry.id   7d8a56a37616dec88590cdb79766c3ba
#
_cell.length_a   1.000
_cell.length_b   1.000
_cell.length_c   1.000
_cell.angle_alpha   90.00
_cell.angle_beta   90.00
_cell.angle_gamma   90.00
#
_symmetry.space_group_name_H-M   'P 1'
#
loop_
_entity.id
_entity.type
_entity.pdbx_description
1 polymer ?
#
loop_
_entity_poly.entity_id
_entity_poly.type
_entity_poly.pdbx_seq_one_letter_code
_entity_poly.pdbx_strand_id
1 'polypeptide(L)'
;ELPDTPLVMDLVRSYNSKKQTQMLNLMFARQGLGRPYVAPPGVPADRAAALQAAFTATMSDPEFLADAKKGGFDLAPISGDEVAGLVNTAYQTPDSVIQEVISAIR
;
A
#
# COMPACT_ATOMS: atom_id res chain seq x y z
N GLU A 1 9.67 -11.35 -14.21
CA GLU A 1 8.23 -11.06 -14.45
C GLU A 1 7.58 -12.25 -15.14
N LEU A 2 6.32 -12.51 -14.81
CA LEU A 2 5.49 -13.57 -15.39
C LEU A 2 4.31 -12.90 -16.12
N PRO A 3 4.51 -12.40 -17.34
CA PRO A 3 3.53 -11.52 -18.01
C PRO A 3 2.17 -12.18 -18.26
N ASP A 4 2.13 -13.49 -18.40
CA ASP A 4 0.90 -14.25 -18.67
C ASP A 4 0.25 -14.82 -17.40
N THR A 5 0.77 -14.47 -16.22
CA THR A 5 0.22 -14.98 -14.95
C THR A 5 -0.72 -13.95 -14.34
N PRO A 6 -2.00 -14.27 -14.17
CA PRO A 6 -2.96 -13.35 -13.57
C PRO A 6 -2.63 -13.07 -12.10
N LEU A 7 -2.86 -11.84 -11.67
CA LEU A 7 -2.75 -11.50 -10.25
C LEU A 7 -3.86 -12.20 -9.46
N VAL A 8 -3.53 -12.66 -8.26
CA VAL A 8 -4.52 -13.32 -7.37
C VAL A 8 -5.75 -12.45 -7.11
N MET A 9 -5.58 -11.13 -7.04
CA MET A 9 -6.70 -10.20 -6.86
C MET A 9 -7.65 -10.14 -8.07
N ASP A 10 -7.14 -10.33 -9.28
CA ASP A 10 -7.97 -10.38 -10.50
C ASP A 10 -8.76 -11.68 -10.56
N LEU A 11 -8.14 -12.81 -10.15
CA LEU A 11 -8.82 -14.08 -10.01
C LEU A 11 -9.98 -13.99 -9.01
N VAL A 12 -9.73 -13.42 -7.83
CA VAL A 12 -10.77 -13.30 -6.79
C VAL A 12 -11.93 -12.39 -7.22
N ARG A 13 -11.62 -11.32 -7.93
CA ARG A 13 -12.67 -10.46 -8.52
C ARG A 13 -13.55 -11.22 -9.50
N SER A 14 -12.99 -12.16 -10.29
CA SER A 14 -13.75 -12.98 -11.23
C SER A 14 -14.75 -13.92 -10.55
N TYR A 15 -14.46 -14.34 -9.32
CA TYR A 15 -15.39 -15.14 -8.51
C TYR A 15 -16.52 -14.33 -7.86
N ASN A 16 -16.49 -13.00 -7.96
CA ASN A 16 -17.50 -12.07 -7.44
C ASN A 16 -17.82 -12.28 -5.94
N SER A 17 -16.83 -12.72 -5.16
CA SER A 17 -16.95 -12.96 -3.72
C SER A 17 -16.43 -11.78 -2.91
N LYS A 18 -17.34 -10.94 -2.40
CA LYS A 18 -16.99 -9.79 -1.55
C LYS A 18 -16.14 -10.20 -0.34
N LYS A 19 -16.50 -11.33 0.28
CA LYS A 19 -15.81 -11.85 1.47
C LYS A 19 -14.37 -12.25 1.17
N GLN A 20 -14.15 -13.04 0.13
CA GLN A 20 -12.81 -13.44 -0.29
C GLN A 20 -11.96 -12.25 -0.69
N THR A 21 -12.55 -11.26 -1.36
CA THR A 21 -11.87 -10.00 -1.68
C THR A 21 -11.43 -9.27 -0.42
N GLN A 22 -12.28 -9.18 0.61
CA GLN A 22 -11.93 -8.55 1.89
C GLN A 22 -10.82 -9.31 2.62
N MET A 23 -10.86 -10.65 2.65
CA MET A 23 -9.82 -11.48 3.25
C MET A 23 -8.46 -11.23 2.59
N LEU A 24 -8.40 -11.27 1.27
CA LEU A 24 -7.13 -11.05 0.55
C LEU A 24 -6.64 -9.61 0.63
N ASN A 25 -7.53 -8.63 0.62
CA ASN A 25 -7.16 -7.24 0.87
C ASN A 25 -6.49 -7.07 2.24
N LEU A 26 -7.04 -7.73 3.29
CA LEU A 26 -6.42 -7.70 4.62
C LEU A 26 -5.06 -8.41 4.64
N MET A 27 -4.95 -9.58 4.02
CA MET A 27 -3.70 -10.35 3.96
C MET A 27 -2.59 -9.60 3.20
N PHE A 28 -2.94 -8.91 2.13
CA PHE A 28 -1.99 -8.19 1.27
C PHE A 28 -1.86 -6.70 1.60
N ALA A 29 -2.59 -6.18 2.60
CA ALA A 29 -2.52 -4.77 2.98
C ALA A 29 -1.08 -4.30 3.24
N ARG A 30 -0.25 -5.14 3.88
CA ARG A 30 1.16 -4.83 4.14
C ARG A 30 2.00 -4.66 2.87
N GLN A 31 1.67 -5.38 1.81
CA GLN A 31 2.39 -5.26 0.53
C GLN A 31 2.11 -3.91 -0.13
N GLY A 32 0.85 -3.43 -0.06
CA GLY A 32 0.48 -2.11 -0.57
C GLY A 32 1.11 -0.95 0.21
N LEU A 33 1.37 -1.13 1.51
CA LEU A 33 2.02 -0.10 2.34
C LEU A 33 3.52 0.06 2.04
N GLY A 34 4.18 -0.99 1.57
CA GLY A 34 5.60 -0.94 1.25
C GLY A 34 6.47 -0.50 2.45
N ARG A 35 7.19 0.61 2.29
CA ARG A 35 8.04 1.24 3.30
C ARG A 35 7.59 2.67 3.55
N PRO A 36 6.54 2.89 4.35
CA PRO A 36 5.97 4.22 4.55
C PRO A 36 6.91 5.10 5.38
N TYR A 37 7.03 6.35 4.98
CA TYR A 37 7.60 7.39 5.82
C TYR A 37 6.48 7.99 6.66
N VAL A 38 6.66 8.03 7.96
CA VAL A 38 5.64 8.53 8.90
C VAL A 38 6.19 9.66 9.76
N ALA A 39 5.36 10.66 10.02
CA ALA A 39 5.65 11.71 10.97
C ALA A 39 5.04 11.37 12.35
N PRO A 40 5.65 11.80 13.45
CA PRO A 40 5.06 11.61 14.78
C PRO A 40 3.74 12.37 14.92
N PRO A 41 2.87 11.97 15.85
CA PRO A 41 1.65 12.71 16.15
C PRO A 41 1.96 14.14 16.63
N GLY A 42 1.10 15.09 16.29
CA GLY A 42 1.24 16.49 16.71
C GLY A 42 2.16 17.36 15.83
N VAL A 43 2.65 16.86 14.70
CA VAL A 43 3.31 17.71 13.69
C VAL A 43 2.31 18.74 13.16
N PRO A 44 2.65 20.05 13.14
CA PRO A 44 1.80 21.08 12.56
C PRO A 44 1.44 20.78 11.10
N ALA A 45 0.21 21.09 10.71
CA ALA A 45 -0.33 20.70 9.39
C ALA A 45 0.49 21.28 8.22
N ASP A 46 0.98 22.51 8.36
CA ASP A 46 1.85 23.18 7.37
C ASP A 46 3.17 22.44 7.18
N ARG A 47 3.76 21.94 8.26
CA ARG A 47 5.00 21.15 8.22
C ARG A 47 4.77 19.76 7.64
N ALA A 48 3.66 19.12 8.00
CA ALA A 48 3.27 17.82 7.41
C ALA A 48 3.06 17.96 5.90
N ALA A 49 2.36 19.01 5.45
CA ALA A 49 2.16 19.30 4.03
C ALA A 49 3.49 19.57 3.31
N ALA A 50 4.42 20.33 3.92
CA ALA A 50 5.74 20.57 3.35
C ALA A 50 6.56 19.29 3.20
N LEU A 51 6.52 18.38 4.16
CA LEU A 51 7.18 17.07 4.09
C LEU A 51 6.59 16.19 2.99
N GLN A 52 5.26 16.15 2.86
CA GLN A 52 4.59 15.40 1.78
C GLN A 52 4.94 15.96 0.40
N ALA A 53 4.97 17.29 0.25
CA ALA A 53 5.36 17.93 -1.00
C ALA A 53 6.82 17.65 -1.36
N ALA A 54 7.73 17.72 -0.39
CA ALA A 54 9.13 17.41 -0.58
C ALA A 54 9.36 15.95 -0.98
N PHE A 55 8.67 15.00 -0.33
CA PHE A 55 8.71 13.58 -0.70
C PHE A 55 8.24 13.37 -2.15
N THR A 56 7.10 13.94 -2.51
CA THR A 56 6.54 13.81 -3.87
C THR A 56 7.48 14.41 -4.92
N ALA A 57 8.07 15.57 -4.63
CA ALA A 57 9.06 16.20 -5.51
C ALA A 57 10.30 15.32 -5.70
N THR A 58 10.82 14.73 -4.61
CA THR A 58 11.97 13.81 -4.66
C THR A 58 11.66 12.58 -5.51
N MET A 59 10.46 12.00 -5.38
CA MET A 59 10.05 10.83 -6.18
C MET A 59 9.87 11.14 -7.67
N SER A 60 9.86 12.42 -8.05
CA SER A 60 9.76 12.90 -9.44
C SER A 60 11.07 13.53 -9.94
N ASP A 61 12.08 13.62 -9.08
CA ASP A 61 13.35 14.25 -9.43
C ASP A 61 14.19 13.38 -10.38
N PRO A 62 14.63 13.91 -11.54
CA PRO A 62 15.34 13.12 -12.52
C PRO A 62 16.68 12.54 -12.03
N GLU A 63 17.41 13.26 -11.17
CA GLU A 63 18.70 12.80 -10.64
C GLU A 63 18.46 11.65 -9.66
N PHE A 64 17.48 11.80 -8.76
CA PHE A 64 17.07 10.75 -7.84
C PHE A 64 16.63 9.49 -8.59
N LEU A 65 15.78 9.62 -9.61
CA LEU A 65 15.31 8.50 -10.43
C LEU A 65 16.46 7.78 -11.16
N ALA A 66 17.44 8.56 -11.68
CA ALA A 66 18.62 7.99 -12.33
C ALA A 66 19.49 7.19 -11.35
N ASP A 67 19.72 7.71 -10.14
CA ASP A 67 20.49 7.02 -9.10
C ASP A 67 19.77 5.79 -8.57
N ALA A 68 18.46 5.85 -8.37
CA ALA A 68 17.66 4.71 -7.98
C ALA A 68 17.75 3.58 -9.02
N LYS A 69 17.59 3.92 -10.30
CA LYS A 69 17.74 2.97 -11.40
C LYS A 69 19.14 2.35 -11.47
N LYS A 70 20.18 3.17 -11.27
CA LYS A 70 21.57 2.71 -11.21
C LYS A 70 21.81 1.75 -10.03
N GLY A 71 21.15 2.02 -8.90
CA GLY A 71 21.17 1.16 -7.71
C GLY A 71 20.30 -0.09 -7.81
N GLY A 72 19.56 -0.28 -8.89
CA GLY A 72 18.65 -1.41 -9.08
C GLY A 72 17.39 -1.34 -8.23
N PHE A 73 17.01 -0.15 -7.76
CA PHE A 73 15.77 0.05 -6.99
C PHE A 73 14.58 0.20 -7.93
N ASP A 74 13.56 -0.60 -7.67
CA ASP A 74 12.24 -0.45 -8.30
C ASP A 74 11.39 0.50 -7.45
N LEU A 75 11.04 1.65 -8.02
CA LEU A 75 10.32 2.71 -7.31
C LEU A 75 8.86 2.72 -7.76
N ALA A 76 7.96 2.50 -6.81
CA ALA A 76 6.52 2.61 -6.98
C ALA A 76 5.94 3.49 -5.86
N PRO A 77 6.16 4.81 -5.89
CA PRO A 77 5.70 5.70 -4.84
C PRO A 77 4.18 5.80 -4.84
N ILE A 78 3.60 5.80 -3.63
CA ILE A 78 2.19 6.10 -3.38
C ILE A 78 2.08 7.32 -2.46
N SER A 79 0.99 8.06 -2.58
CA SER A 79 0.75 9.26 -1.78
C SER A 79 0.42 8.95 -0.32
N GLY A 80 0.61 9.91 0.58
CA GLY A 80 0.19 9.79 1.99
C GLY A 80 -1.31 9.53 2.14
N ASP A 81 -2.14 10.10 1.27
CA ASP A 81 -3.59 9.89 1.28
C ASP A 81 -3.95 8.46 0.87
N GLU A 82 -3.24 7.88 -0.12
CA GLU A 82 -3.40 6.47 -0.49
C GLU A 82 -2.99 5.55 0.65
N VAL A 83 -1.86 5.83 1.34
CA VAL A 83 -1.44 5.09 2.53
C VAL A 83 -2.50 5.16 3.62
N ALA A 84 -3.02 6.35 3.92
CA ALA A 84 -4.10 6.53 4.90
C ALA A 84 -5.37 5.76 4.51
N GLY A 85 -5.73 5.76 3.24
CA GLY A 85 -6.85 4.98 2.70
C GLY A 85 -6.68 3.47 2.91
N LEU A 86 -5.48 2.94 2.63
CA LEU A 86 -5.16 1.52 2.86
C LEU A 86 -5.28 1.14 4.35
N VAL A 87 -4.72 1.97 5.23
CA VAL A 87 -4.82 1.77 6.69
C VAL A 87 -6.28 1.81 7.14
N ASN A 88 -7.04 2.83 6.75
CA ASN A 88 -8.46 2.94 7.11
C ASN A 88 -9.26 1.73 6.63
N THR A 89 -9.02 1.26 5.41
CA THR A 89 -9.68 0.07 4.85
C THR A 89 -9.37 -1.18 5.68
N ALA A 90 -8.12 -1.35 6.09
CA ALA A 90 -7.72 -2.47 6.95
C ALA A 90 -8.43 -2.43 8.31
N TYR A 91 -8.52 -1.25 8.94
CA TYR A 91 -9.21 -1.08 10.23
C TYR A 91 -10.74 -1.23 10.14
N GLN A 92 -11.35 -1.02 8.97
CA GLN A 92 -12.77 -1.22 8.73
C GLN A 92 -13.14 -2.67 8.38
N THR A 93 -12.17 -3.59 8.36
CA THR A 93 -12.43 -4.99 8.07
C THR A 93 -13.30 -5.60 9.18
N PRO A 94 -14.44 -6.26 8.84
CA PRO A 94 -15.30 -6.87 9.84
C PRO A 94 -14.60 -7.96 10.65
N ASP A 95 -14.89 -8.05 11.95
CA ASP A 95 -14.29 -9.06 12.85
C ASP A 95 -14.45 -10.49 12.32
N SER A 96 -15.59 -10.80 11.71
CA SER A 96 -15.83 -12.12 11.11
C SER A 96 -14.82 -12.45 10.01
N VAL A 97 -14.42 -11.48 9.21
CA VAL A 97 -13.41 -11.64 8.16
C VAL A 97 -12.01 -11.78 8.79
N ILE A 98 -11.72 -11.02 9.84
CA ILE A 98 -10.45 -11.11 10.57
C ILE A 98 -10.29 -12.51 11.16
N GLN A 99 -11.30 -13.06 11.80
CA GLN A 99 -11.26 -14.40 12.40
C GLN A 99 -11.05 -15.50 11.35
N GLU A 100 -11.62 -15.36 10.16
CA GLU A 100 -11.39 -16.31 9.06
C GLU A 100 -9.96 -16.23 8.52
N VAL A 101 -9.42 -15.02 8.34
CA VAL A 101 -8.02 -14.85 7.95
C VAL A 101 -7.10 -15.51 8.99
N ILE A 102 -7.33 -15.28 10.29
CA ILE A 102 -6.55 -15.91 11.37
C ILE A 102 -6.64 -17.43 11.29
N SER A 103 -7.82 -17.97 10.99
CA SER A 103 -8.02 -19.42 10.87
C SER A 103 -7.34 -20.01 9.63
N ALA A 104 -7.26 -19.25 8.55
CA ALA A 104 -6.66 -19.71 7.29
C ALA A 104 -5.12 -19.70 7.29
N ILE A 105 -4.49 -18.91 8.16
CA ILE A 105 -3.01 -18.78 8.23
C ILE A 105 -2.39 -19.57 9.39
N ARG A 106 -3.18 -20.30 10.16
CA ARG A 106 -2.72 -21.23 11.20
C ARG A 106 -2.50 -22.63 10.65
#